data_1f811f1b8501b3f4987d157e6b2d8b97
#
_entry.id   1f811f1b8501b3f4987d157e6b2d8b97
#
_cell.length_a   1.000
_cell.length_b   1.000
_cell.length_c   1.000
_cell.angle_alpha   90.00
_cell.angle_beta   90.00
_cell.angle_gamma   90.00
#
_symmetry.space_group_name_H-M   'P 1'
#
loop_
_entity.id
_entity.type
_entity.pdbx_description
1 polymer ?
#
loop_
_entity_poly.entity_id
_entity_poly.type
_entity_poly.pdbx_seq_one_letter_code
_entity_poly.pdbx_strand_id
1 'polypeptide(L)'
;IGIAIGAYGLTQSIMQIPMGLLSDRFGRRSVVIFGMALFVIGGIMCALAPSVTWVAIGRGVQGFGAVSAAITAWVADATRPEVRSRAMAMVGASIGLSFAVSMVMAPLVVEWFELSGLFWAISSLGFVCLLIAVWVVPDVPQEHVAINRSITMVDVLFSKNLWLLNLSVFSLHFVLMAIFV
;
A
#
# COMPACT_ATOMS: atom_id res chain seq x y z
N ILE A 1 -19.93 -4.87 -7.22
CA ILE A 1 -18.87 -5.16 -6.24
C ILE A 1 -17.53 -5.30 -6.97
N GLY A 2 -17.37 -6.15 -8.00
CA GLY A 2 -16.12 -6.36 -8.72
C GLY A 2 -15.48 -5.07 -9.27
N ILE A 3 -16.28 -4.12 -9.78
CA ILE A 3 -15.79 -2.81 -10.27
C ILE A 3 -15.14 -2.00 -9.15
N ALA A 4 -15.70 -2.00 -7.95
CA ALA A 4 -15.16 -1.25 -6.81
C ALA A 4 -13.84 -1.87 -6.30
N ILE A 5 -13.74 -3.20 -6.29
CA ILE A 5 -12.49 -3.91 -5.94
C ILE A 5 -11.44 -3.66 -7.03
N GLY A 6 -11.83 -3.78 -8.30
CA GLY A 6 -10.95 -3.54 -9.44
C GLY A 6 -10.42 -2.11 -9.52
N ALA A 7 -11.25 -1.10 -9.21
CA ALA A 7 -10.84 0.30 -9.20
C ALA A 7 -9.70 0.56 -8.21
N TYR A 8 -9.77 0.00 -7.00
CA TYR A 8 -8.68 0.09 -6.01
C TYR A 8 -7.40 -0.58 -6.52
N GLY A 9 -7.50 -1.84 -6.94
CA GLY A 9 -6.33 -2.60 -7.40
C GLY A 9 -5.66 -1.97 -8.62
N LEU A 10 -6.46 -1.47 -9.57
CA LEU A 10 -5.95 -0.84 -10.78
C LEU A 10 -5.19 0.47 -10.46
N THR A 11 -5.81 1.36 -9.69
CA THR A 11 -5.17 2.63 -9.32
C THR A 11 -3.94 2.40 -8.45
N GLN A 12 -3.99 1.46 -7.51
CA GLN A 12 -2.84 1.08 -6.70
C GLN A 12 -1.69 0.55 -7.56
N SER A 13 -1.96 -0.33 -8.51
CA SER A 13 -0.93 -0.91 -9.38
C SER A 13 -0.27 0.15 -10.25
N ILE A 14 -1.05 1.08 -10.80
CA ILE A 14 -0.54 2.18 -11.63
C ILE A 14 0.29 3.16 -10.79
N MET A 15 -0.17 3.49 -9.58
CA MET A 15 0.46 4.49 -8.73
C MET A 15 1.66 3.97 -7.94
N GLN A 16 1.86 2.65 -7.85
CA GLN A 16 2.96 2.04 -7.11
C GLN A 16 4.33 2.55 -7.58
N ILE A 17 4.55 2.60 -8.89
CA ILE A 17 5.83 3.09 -9.46
C ILE A 17 5.96 4.61 -9.31
N PRO A 18 5.00 5.46 -9.72
CA PRO A 18 5.07 6.89 -9.51
C PRO A 18 5.28 7.29 -8.05
N MET A 19 4.56 6.69 -7.11
CA MET A 19 4.70 6.99 -5.69
C MET A 19 6.07 6.57 -5.14
N GLY A 20 6.62 5.45 -5.61
CA GLY A 20 7.99 5.05 -5.31
C GLY A 20 8.99 6.12 -5.75
N LEU A 21 8.92 6.57 -7.01
CA LEU A 21 9.79 7.61 -7.56
C LEU A 21 9.61 8.97 -6.89
N LEU A 22 8.38 9.36 -6.56
CA LEU A 22 8.13 10.58 -5.80
C LEU A 22 8.77 10.50 -4.42
N SER A 23 8.73 9.33 -3.78
CA SER A 23 9.32 9.14 -2.46
C SER A 23 10.85 9.25 -2.47
N ASP A 24 11.50 8.89 -3.59
CA ASP A 24 12.93 9.12 -3.79
C ASP A 24 13.27 10.60 -3.95
N ARG A 25 12.35 11.41 -4.49
CA ARG A 25 12.58 12.83 -4.77
C ARG A 25 12.14 13.76 -3.65
N PHE A 26 10.98 13.52 -3.06
CA PHE A 26 10.35 14.40 -2.05
C PHE A 26 10.51 13.91 -0.61
N GLY A 27 11.18 12.79 -0.42
CA GLY A 27 11.36 12.15 0.86
C GLY A 27 10.29 11.09 1.16
N ARG A 28 10.74 9.99 1.77
CA ARG A 28 9.87 8.83 2.09
C ARG A 28 8.67 9.24 2.95
N ARG A 29 8.94 9.98 4.03
CA ARG A 29 7.94 10.41 5.00
C ARG A 29 6.84 11.26 4.36
N SER A 30 7.21 12.26 3.56
CA SER A 30 6.26 13.18 2.93
C SER A 30 5.28 12.44 2.00
N VAL A 31 5.79 11.51 1.20
CA VAL A 31 4.96 10.74 0.27
C VAL A 31 4.09 9.73 1.01
N VAL A 32 4.58 9.11 2.09
CA VAL A 32 3.76 8.23 2.94
C VAL A 32 2.62 9.00 3.59
N ILE A 33 2.89 10.18 4.18
CA ILE A 33 1.85 11.04 4.78
C ILE A 33 0.81 11.44 3.74
N PHE A 34 1.24 11.88 2.55
CA PHE A 34 0.33 12.27 1.48
C PHE A 34 -0.54 11.10 1.00
N GLY A 35 0.06 9.95 0.74
CA GLY A 35 -0.68 8.78 0.29
C GLY A 35 -1.63 8.24 1.36
N MET A 36 -1.23 8.24 2.64
CA MET A 36 -2.13 7.86 3.74
C MET A 36 -3.29 8.84 3.90
N ALA A 37 -3.07 10.14 3.68
CA ALA A 37 -4.16 11.11 3.67
C ALA A 37 -5.17 10.81 2.54
N LEU A 38 -4.69 10.51 1.32
CA LEU A 38 -5.56 10.09 0.22
C LEU A 38 -6.31 8.79 0.54
N PHE A 39 -5.65 7.83 1.18
CA PHE A 39 -6.29 6.58 1.61
C PHE A 39 -7.45 6.83 2.59
N VAL A 40 -7.24 7.70 3.59
CA VAL A 40 -8.27 8.09 4.56
C VAL A 40 -9.42 8.81 3.87
N ILE A 41 -9.13 9.79 3.01
CA ILE A 41 -10.15 10.54 2.25
C ILE A 41 -10.98 9.60 1.39
N GLY A 42 -10.34 8.71 0.63
CA GLY A 42 -11.03 7.73 -0.19
C GLY A 42 -11.90 6.77 0.64
N GLY A 43 -11.45 6.39 1.83
CA GLY A 43 -12.23 5.56 2.75
C GLY A 43 -13.47 6.28 3.29
N ILE A 44 -13.34 7.56 3.67
CA ILE A 44 -14.48 8.40 4.08
C ILE A 44 -15.48 8.56 2.92
N MET A 45 -14.98 8.78 1.69
CA MET A 45 -15.83 8.83 0.50
C MET A 45 -16.61 7.52 0.31
N CYS A 46 -15.99 6.37 0.53
CA CYS A 46 -16.67 5.08 0.47
C CYS A 46 -17.72 4.92 1.58
N ALA A 47 -17.42 5.37 2.80
CA ALA A 47 -18.31 5.27 3.95
C ALA A 47 -19.60 6.13 3.77
N LEU A 48 -19.47 7.28 3.11
CA LEU A 48 -20.56 8.22 2.83
C LEU A 48 -21.20 8.01 1.44
N ALA A 49 -20.79 6.98 0.71
CA ALA A 49 -21.19 6.79 -0.68
C ALA A 49 -22.70 6.49 -0.83
N PRO A 50 -23.47 7.31 -1.58
CA PRO A 50 -24.88 7.06 -1.81
C PRO A 50 -25.14 5.97 -2.86
N SER A 51 -24.13 5.54 -3.60
CA SER A 51 -24.24 4.55 -4.67
C SER A 51 -22.96 3.76 -4.88
N VAL A 52 -23.07 2.60 -5.53
CA VAL A 52 -21.92 1.74 -5.89
C VAL A 52 -20.88 2.48 -6.74
N THR A 53 -21.32 3.40 -7.60
CA THR A 53 -20.41 4.24 -8.41
C THR A 53 -19.55 5.13 -7.53
N TRP A 54 -20.14 5.75 -6.51
CA TRP A 54 -19.39 6.55 -5.53
C TRP A 54 -18.40 5.71 -4.72
N VAL A 55 -18.78 4.48 -4.36
CA VAL A 55 -17.85 3.53 -3.74
C VAL A 55 -16.68 3.23 -4.68
N ALA A 56 -16.94 3.01 -5.98
CA ALA A 56 -15.87 2.75 -6.94
C ALA A 56 -14.90 3.95 -7.08
N ILE A 57 -15.43 5.19 -7.08
CA ILE A 57 -14.62 6.41 -7.10
C ILE A 57 -13.78 6.52 -5.82
N GLY A 58 -14.38 6.36 -4.65
CA GLY A 58 -13.67 6.37 -3.37
C GLY A 58 -12.59 5.30 -3.27
N ARG A 59 -12.85 4.09 -3.79
CA ARG A 59 -11.86 3.01 -3.91
C ARG A 59 -10.73 3.37 -4.86
N GLY A 60 -11.03 4.05 -5.97
CA GLY A 60 -10.01 4.60 -6.86
C GLY A 60 -9.10 5.60 -6.12
N VAL A 61 -9.68 6.54 -5.38
CA VAL A 61 -8.93 7.51 -4.55
C VAL A 61 -8.09 6.81 -3.49
N GLN A 62 -8.62 5.78 -2.81
CA GLN A 62 -7.83 4.97 -1.87
C GLN A 62 -6.63 4.31 -2.56
N GLY A 63 -6.79 3.80 -3.78
CA GLY A 63 -5.72 3.20 -4.56
C GLY A 63 -4.62 4.20 -4.94
N PHE A 64 -4.94 5.49 -5.14
CA PHE A 64 -3.93 6.54 -5.33
C PHE A 64 -3.03 6.70 -4.09
N GLY A 65 -3.50 6.34 -2.90
CA GLY A 65 -2.72 6.30 -1.68
C GLY A 65 -1.74 5.11 -1.59
N ALA A 66 -1.30 4.55 -2.70
CA ALA A 66 -0.39 3.40 -2.79
C ALA A 66 0.99 3.72 -2.20
N VAL A 67 1.14 3.56 -0.90
CA VAL A 67 2.37 3.88 -0.15
C VAL A 67 3.24 2.67 0.17
N SER A 68 2.83 1.47 -0.21
CA SER A 68 3.56 0.23 0.14
C SER A 68 5.00 0.23 -0.37
N ALA A 69 5.26 0.71 -1.59
CA ALA A 69 6.62 0.85 -2.10
C ALA A 69 7.45 1.86 -1.29
N ALA A 70 6.85 3.02 -0.97
CA ALA A 70 7.51 4.05 -0.17
C ALA A 70 7.80 3.59 1.26
N ILE A 71 6.86 2.87 1.90
CA ILE A 71 7.04 2.29 3.24
C ILE A 71 8.14 1.23 3.22
N THR A 72 8.12 0.33 2.25
CA THR A 72 9.14 -0.72 2.13
C THR A 72 10.52 -0.13 1.94
N ALA A 73 10.64 0.89 1.09
CA ALA A 73 11.88 1.63 0.91
C ALA A 73 12.29 2.37 2.19
N TRP A 74 11.34 2.99 2.90
CA TRP A 74 11.63 3.67 4.17
C TRP A 74 12.16 2.71 5.24
N VAL A 75 11.56 1.54 5.39
CA VAL A 75 12.05 0.47 6.28
C VAL A 75 13.46 0.03 5.86
N ALA A 76 13.73 -0.09 4.56
CA ALA A 76 15.05 -0.44 4.04
C ALA A 76 16.11 0.62 4.37
N ASP A 77 15.75 1.90 4.23
CA ASP A 77 16.63 3.04 4.50
C ASP A 77 16.88 3.22 6.02
N ALA A 78 15.86 2.91 6.85
CA ALA A 78 15.95 2.99 8.31
C ALA A 78 16.66 1.81 8.96
N THR A 79 16.96 0.74 8.22
CA THR A 79 17.55 -0.48 8.79
C THR A 79 18.96 -0.74 8.25
N ARG A 80 19.87 -1.16 9.17
CA ARG A 80 21.22 -1.57 8.79
C ARG A 80 21.19 -2.79 7.87
N PRO A 81 22.15 -2.93 6.93
CA PRO A 81 22.20 -4.04 5.99
C PRO A 81 22.08 -5.42 6.64
N GLU A 82 22.70 -5.61 7.81
CA GLU A 82 22.78 -6.90 8.52
C GLU A 82 21.42 -7.37 9.04
N VAL A 83 20.52 -6.45 9.36
CA VAL A 83 19.19 -6.74 9.92
C VAL A 83 18.03 -6.46 8.96
N ARG A 84 18.33 -5.90 7.77
CA ARG A 84 17.34 -5.51 6.76
C ARG A 84 16.42 -6.67 6.37
N SER A 85 17.00 -7.87 6.18
CA SER A 85 16.22 -9.06 5.84
C SER A 85 15.20 -9.43 6.94
N ARG A 86 15.59 -9.29 8.22
CA ARG A 86 14.67 -9.52 9.35
C ARG A 86 13.57 -8.47 9.40
N ALA A 87 13.91 -7.20 9.18
CA ALA A 87 12.93 -6.12 9.14
C ALA A 87 11.90 -6.35 8.02
N MET A 88 12.35 -6.74 6.82
CA MET A 88 11.43 -7.08 5.73
C MET A 88 10.58 -8.31 6.03
N ALA A 89 11.12 -9.32 6.68
CA ALA A 89 10.35 -10.48 7.13
C ALA A 89 9.27 -10.08 8.15
N MET A 90 9.56 -9.16 9.08
CA MET A 90 8.56 -8.61 10.02
C MET A 90 7.46 -7.84 9.30
N VAL A 91 7.78 -7.03 8.29
CA VAL A 91 6.78 -6.35 7.45
C VAL A 91 5.88 -7.38 6.77
N GLY A 92 6.46 -8.40 6.14
CA GLY A 92 5.69 -9.47 5.51
C GLY A 92 4.80 -10.23 6.49
N ALA A 93 5.33 -10.57 7.68
CA ALA A 93 4.56 -11.23 8.73
C ALA A 93 3.39 -10.35 9.24
N SER A 94 3.61 -9.05 9.39
CA SER A 94 2.56 -8.09 9.78
C SER A 94 1.45 -8.01 8.74
N ILE A 95 1.80 -8.01 7.45
CA ILE A 95 0.81 -8.04 6.35
C ILE A 95 -0.01 -9.33 6.42
N GLY A 96 0.65 -10.49 6.57
CA GLY A 96 -0.04 -11.77 6.65
C GLY A 96 -0.97 -11.87 7.87
N LEU A 97 -0.51 -11.40 9.05
CA LEU A 97 -1.32 -11.36 10.26
C LEU A 97 -2.52 -10.42 10.11
N SER A 98 -2.31 -9.22 9.55
CA SER A 98 -3.38 -8.27 9.29
C SER A 98 -4.44 -8.84 8.35
N PHE A 99 -4.01 -9.59 7.33
CA PHE A 99 -4.93 -10.27 6.42
C PHE A 99 -5.77 -11.32 7.14
N ALA A 100 -5.13 -12.17 7.95
CA ALA A 100 -5.84 -13.19 8.73
C ALA A 100 -6.86 -12.58 9.70
N VAL A 101 -6.47 -11.53 10.42
CA VAL A 101 -7.38 -10.79 11.32
C VAL A 101 -8.54 -10.17 10.53
N SER A 102 -8.25 -9.56 9.39
CA SER A 102 -9.28 -8.91 8.56
C SER A 102 -10.31 -9.91 8.03
N MET A 103 -9.90 -11.13 7.67
CA MET A 103 -10.81 -12.19 7.23
C MET A 103 -11.87 -12.54 8.27
N VAL A 104 -11.49 -12.52 9.56
CA VAL A 104 -12.43 -12.81 10.65
C VAL A 104 -13.24 -11.57 11.03
N MET A 105 -12.59 -10.42 11.09
CA MET A 105 -13.22 -9.20 11.59
C MET A 105 -14.15 -8.53 10.57
N ALA A 106 -13.83 -8.60 9.27
CA ALA A 106 -14.63 -7.90 8.26
C ALA A 106 -16.09 -8.36 8.19
N PRO A 107 -16.41 -9.67 8.18
CA PRO A 107 -17.81 -10.11 8.23
C PRO A 107 -18.55 -9.64 9.49
N LEU A 108 -17.90 -9.68 10.65
CA LEU A 108 -18.49 -9.24 11.90
C LEU A 108 -18.82 -7.74 11.89
N VAL A 109 -17.89 -6.93 11.37
CA VAL A 109 -18.13 -5.49 11.25
C VAL A 109 -19.27 -5.19 10.29
N VAL A 110 -19.34 -5.91 9.15
CA VAL A 110 -20.41 -5.74 8.16
C VAL A 110 -21.78 -6.17 8.72
N GLU A 111 -21.83 -7.23 9.51
CA GLU A 111 -23.06 -7.70 10.17
C GLU A 111 -23.64 -6.66 11.14
N TRP A 112 -22.79 -5.95 11.87
CA TRP A 112 -23.23 -5.01 12.92
C TRP A 112 -23.39 -3.57 12.41
N PHE A 113 -22.59 -3.15 11.46
CA PHE A 113 -22.47 -1.75 11.03
C PHE A 113 -22.61 -1.56 9.51
N GLU A 114 -23.03 -2.59 8.80
CA GLU A 114 -23.13 -2.60 7.34
C GLU A 114 -21.79 -2.33 6.63
N LEU A 115 -21.83 -2.19 5.32
CA LEU A 115 -20.64 -1.91 4.50
C LEU A 115 -20.03 -0.53 4.81
N SER A 116 -20.86 0.45 5.16
CA SER A 116 -20.39 1.79 5.53
C SER A 116 -19.54 1.77 6.80
N GLY A 117 -19.92 0.95 7.79
CA GLY A 117 -19.18 0.75 9.02
C GLY A 117 -17.79 0.16 8.79
N LEU A 118 -17.66 -0.75 7.82
CA LEU A 118 -16.36 -1.27 7.43
C LEU A 118 -15.43 -0.17 6.88
N PHE A 119 -15.96 0.71 6.02
CA PHE A 119 -15.17 1.82 5.49
C PHE A 119 -14.82 2.86 6.56
N TRP A 120 -15.71 3.11 7.53
CA TRP A 120 -15.39 3.94 8.69
C TRP A 120 -14.27 3.33 9.54
N ALA A 121 -14.32 2.03 9.81
CA ALA A 121 -13.27 1.32 10.56
C ALA A 121 -11.92 1.42 9.86
N ILE A 122 -11.87 1.15 8.54
CA ILE A 122 -10.64 1.25 7.73
C ILE A 122 -10.10 2.69 7.73
N SER A 123 -10.98 3.70 7.58
CA SER A 123 -10.58 5.10 7.56
C SER A 123 -10.06 5.57 8.91
N SER A 124 -10.69 5.15 10.00
CA SER A 124 -10.25 5.46 11.37
C SER A 124 -8.88 4.85 11.66
N LEU A 125 -8.67 3.60 11.29
CA LEU A 125 -7.37 2.94 11.42
C LEU A 125 -6.30 3.62 10.57
N GLY A 126 -6.63 3.95 9.32
CA GLY A 126 -5.75 4.71 8.42
C GLY A 126 -5.40 6.09 8.99
N PHE A 127 -6.36 6.77 9.62
CA PHE A 127 -6.12 8.05 10.28
C PHE A 127 -5.18 7.93 11.48
N VAL A 128 -5.34 6.91 12.32
CA VAL A 128 -4.41 6.62 13.42
C VAL A 128 -3.00 6.38 12.88
N CYS A 129 -2.87 5.56 11.84
CA CYS A 129 -1.57 5.33 11.19
C CYS A 129 -0.98 6.61 10.58
N LEU A 130 -1.80 7.50 10.02
CA LEU A 130 -1.38 8.81 9.54
C LEU A 130 -0.81 9.66 10.68
N LEU A 131 -1.49 9.71 11.83
CA LEU A 131 -0.99 10.43 13.01
C LEU A 131 0.33 9.86 13.52
N ILE A 132 0.48 8.55 13.55
CA ILE A 132 1.74 7.88 13.90
C ILE A 132 2.84 8.28 12.91
N ALA A 133 2.57 8.29 11.62
CA ALA A 133 3.54 8.68 10.60
C ALA A 133 3.97 10.15 10.73
N VAL A 134 3.03 11.04 11.15
CA VAL A 134 3.31 12.47 11.32
C VAL A 134 4.08 12.76 12.62
N TRP A 135 3.75 12.08 13.71
CA TRP A 135 4.24 12.50 15.04
C TRP A 135 5.28 11.57 15.64
N VAL A 136 5.24 10.28 15.31
CA VAL A 136 6.08 9.27 15.97
C VAL A 136 7.25 8.85 15.09
N VAL A 137 7.04 8.71 13.78
CA VAL A 137 8.09 8.19 12.91
C VAL A 137 9.05 9.31 12.51
N PRO A 138 10.35 9.17 12.86
CA PRO A 138 11.35 10.17 12.51
C PRO A 138 11.62 10.20 11.01
N ASP A 139 12.03 11.37 10.53
CA ASP A 139 12.55 11.50 9.17
C ASP A 139 13.93 10.85 9.10
N VAL A 140 14.11 9.92 8.20
CA VAL A 140 15.41 9.27 7.98
C VAL A 140 16.08 10.02 6.82
N PRO A 141 17.29 10.60 7.05
CA PRO A 141 18.04 11.21 5.97
C PRO A 141 18.22 10.17 4.87
N GLN A 142 17.78 10.50 3.67
CA GLN A 142 18.10 9.67 2.51
C GLN A 142 19.62 9.78 2.31
N GLU A 143 20.35 8.72 2.60
CA GLU A 143 21.67 8.59 1.99
C GLU A 143 21.39 8.58 0.47
N HIS A 144 21.75 9.67 -0.17
CA HIS A 144 21.79 9.73 -1.62
C HIS A 144 22.90 8.75 -2.02
N VAL A 145 22.57 7.47 -2.04
CA VAL A 145 23.38 6.49 -2.76
C VAL A 145 23.43 7.07 -4.16
N ALA A 146 24.62 7.54 -4.53
CA ALA A 146 24.87 8.10 -5.84
C ALA A 146 24.32 7.06 -6.83
N ILE A 147 23.12 7.36 -7.37
CA ILE A 147 22.46 6.48 -8.34
C ILE A 147 23.49 6.38 -9.44
N ASN A 148 24.11 5.22 -9.53
CA ASN A 148 25.02 4.94 -10.61
C ASN A 148 24.21 5.08 -11.89
N ARG A 149 24.29 6.24 -12.53
CA ARG A 149 23.49 6.65 -13.71
C ARG A 149 23.59 5.69 -14.89
N SER A 150 24.36 4.62 -14.73
CA SER A 150 24.52 3.57 -15.73
C SER A 150 23.37 2.56 -15.78
N ILE A 151 22.51 2.49 -14.77
CA ILE A 151 21.35 1.57 -14.77
C ILE A 151 20.11 2.37 -15.14
N THR A 152 19.63 2.16 -16.34
CA THR A 152 18.41 2.79 -16.83
C THR A 152 17.19 2.02 -16.31
N MET A 153 16.04 2.69 -16.10
CA MET A 153 14.77 2.02 -15.77
C MET A 153 14.43 0.87 -16.74
N VAL A 154 14.82 1.03 -18.00
CA VAL A 154 14.66 0.02 -19.05
C VAL A 154 15.45 -1.25 -18.73
N ASP A 155 16.69 -1.13 -18.24
CA ASP A 155 17.54 -2.27 -17.88
C ASP A 155 16.94 -3.07 -16.71
N VAL A 156 16.31 -2.38 -15.76
CA VAL A 156 15.60 -3.00 -14.64
C VAL A 156 14.34 -3.72 -15.13
N LEU A 157 13.55 -3.09 -15.99
CA LEU A 157 12.30 -3.66 -16.52
C LEU A 157 12.55 -4.89 -17.40
N PHE A 158 13.65 -4.94 -18.14
CA PHE A 158 14.00 -6.06 -19.04
C PHE A 158 14.96 -7.07 -18.42
N SER A 159 15.33 -6.93 -17.16
CA SER A 159 16.14 -7.91 -16.45
C SER A 159 15.39 -9.25 -16.31
N LYS A 160 15.93 -10.30 -16.91
CA LYS A 160 15.33 -11.65 -16.90
C LYS A 160 15.09 -12.17 -15.48
N ASN A 161 16.01 -11.91 -14.57
CA ASN A 161 15.92 -12.37 -13.17
C ASN A 161 14.80 -11.65 -12.41
N LEU A 162 14.65 -10.35 -12.64
CA LEU A 162 13.56 -9.58 -12.04
C LEU A 162 12.21 -9.97 -12.63
N TRP A 163 12.17 -10.28 -13.93
CA TRP A 163 10.95 -10.74 -14.59
C TRP A 163 10.47 -12.08 -14.04
N LEU A 164 11.38 -13.04 -13.84
CA LEU A 164 11.05 -14.34 -13.24
C LEU A 164 10.56 -14.19 -11.80
N LEU A 165 11.19 -13.31 -11.03
CA LEU A 165 10.79 -13.04 -9.66
C LEU A 165 9.40 -12.38 -9.61
N ASN A 166 9.15 -11.39 -10.45
CA ASN A 166 7.85 -10.74 -10.57
C ASN A 166 6.75 -11.71 -11.02
N LEU A 167 7.06 -12.60 -11.96
CA LEU A 167 6.11 -13.63 -12.40
C LEU A 167 5.75 -14.60 -11.28
N SER A 168 6.73 -14.97 -10.44
CA SER A 168 6.49 -15.85 -9.29
C SER A 168 5.59 -15.17 -8.25
N VAL A 169 5.86 -13.90 -7.94
CA VAL A 169 5.03 -13.09 -7.02
C VAL A 169 3.63 -12.89 -7.59
N PHE A 170 3.53 -12.58 -8.88
CA PHE A 170 2.24 -12.44 -9.56
C PHE A 170 1.43 -13.73 -9.50
N SER A 171 2.06 -14.89 -9.83
CA SER A 171 1.38 -16.18 -9.80
C SER A 171 0.86 -16.53 -8.41
N LEU A 172 1.69 -16.27 -7.37
CA LEU A 172 1.29 -16.48 -5.98
C LEU A 172 0.06 -15.64 -5.61
N HIS A 173 0.10 -14.35 -5.91
CA HIS A 173 -1.02 -13.43 -5.61
C HIS A 173 -2.26 -13.74 -6.43
N PHE A 174 -2.09 -14.15 -7.70
CA PHE A 174 -3.20 -14.55 -8.55
C PHE A 174 -3.93 -15.76 -7.98
N VAL A 175 -3.18 -16.81 -7.56
CA VAL A 175 -3.76 -18.00 -6.93
C VAL A 175 -4.45 -17.64 -5.62
N LEU A 176 -3.82 -16.81 -4.77
CA LEU A 176 -4.43 -16.34 -3.53
C LEU A 176 -5.76 -15.62 -3.79
N MET A 177 -5.78 -14.69 -4.73
CA MET A 177 -7.01 -13.95 -5.06
C MET A 177 -8.08 -14.83 -5.69
N ALA A 178 -7.71 -15.81 -6.53
CA ALA A 178 -8.65 -16.73 -7.13
C ALA A 178 -9.32 -17.68 -6.11
N ILE A 179 -8.67 -17.95 -4.97
CA ILE A 179 -9.25 -18.77 -3.90
C ILE A 179 -10.25 -17.95 -3.05
N PHE A 180 -10.05 -16.62 -2.92
CA PHE A 180 -10.83 -15.76 -2.03
C PHE A 180 -11.93 -14.95 -2.74
N VAL A 181 -12.06 -15.02 -4.04
CA VAL A 181 -13.11 -14.39 -4.86
C VAL A 181 -14.13 -15.41 -5.30
#